data_7e17d1e3e89a6e840d930e0c87d47d94
#
_entry.id   7e17d1e3e89a6e840d930e0c87d47d94
#
_cell.length_a   1.000
_cell.length_b   1.000
_cell.length_c   1.000
_cell.angle_alpha   90.00
_cell.angle_beta   90.00
_cell.angle_gamma   90.00
#
_symmetry.space_group_name_H-M   'P 1'
#
loop_
_entity.id
_entity.type
_entity.pdbx_description
1 polymer ?
#
loop_
_entity_poly.entity_id
_entity_poly.type
_entity_poly.pdbx_seq_one_letter_code
_entity_poly.pdbx_strand_id
1 'polypeptide(L)'
;MKNAILLILLTFLSCKQSTDYSGSWVSSGDNFENTLSLEKIDGKPNTYKFSFNGWRKSYDSFTNQEIKFSGGMNNEVFIIEVKDNQAMYSDDGREFEEGWSLYHEGEERCKVYFEYNKDFIKVKTEACSLIYGGFGVSFDGEYIQKK
;
A
#
# COMPACT_ATOMS: atom_id res chain seq x y z
N MET A 1 31.06 50.68 -30.98
CA MET A 1 30.47 50.32 -29.66
C MET A 1 29.59 49.07 -29.88
N LYS A 2 30.03 47.89 -29.44
CA LYS A 2 29.31 46.63 -29.61
C LYS A 2 28.55 46.32 -28.31
N ASN A 3 27.24 46.36 -28.36
CA ASN A 3 26.39 45.98 -27.24
C ASN A 3 26.32 44.46 -27.15
N ALA A 4 26.97 43.86 -26.17
CA ALA A 4 26.84 42.49 -25.84
C ALA A 4 25.56 42.29 -24.99
N ILE A 5 24.53 41.73 -25.58
CA ILE A 5 23.32 41.29 -24.87
C ILE A 5 23.66 40.00 -24.17
N LEU A 6 23.84 40.06 -22.85
CA LEU A 6 24.01 38.88 -21.98
C LEU A 6 22.66 38.22 -21.78
N LEU A 7 22.42 37.18 -22.54
CA LEU A 7 21.21 36.36 -22.39
C LEU A 7 21.38 35.43 -21.16
N ILE A 8 20.86 35.86 -20.02
CA ILE A 8 20.80 35.01 -18.81
C ILE A 8 19.71 33.94 -19.04
N LEU A 9 20.13 32.76 -19.43
CA LEU A 9 19.26 31.56 -19.44
C LEU A 9 19.00 31.18 -17.97
N LEU A 10 17.91 31.68 -17.40
CA LEU A 10 17.34 31.16 -16.15
C LEU A 10 16.78 29.75 -16.44
N THR A 11 17.62 28.75 -16.30
CA THR A 11 17.16 27.36 -16.18
C THR A 11 16.43 27.20 -14.87
N PHE A 12 15.11 27.33 -14.92
CA PHE A 12 14.26 26.89 -13.81
C PHE A 12 14.45 25.37 -13.70
N LEU A 13 15.37 24.94 -12.84
CA LEU A 13 15.36 23.60 -12.28
C LEU A 13 14.07 23.47 -11.48
N SER A 14 13.01 23.04 -12.15
CA SER A 14 11.79 22.61 -11.50
C SER A 14 12.15 21.38 -10.67
N CYS A 15 12.57 21.60 -9.45
CA CYS A 15 12.71 20.56 -8.45
C CYS A 15 11.29 20.02 -8.23
N LYS A 16 10.92 18.93 -8.89
CA LYS A 16 9.68 18.21 -8.59
C LYS A 16 9.80 17.79 -7.12
N GLN A 17 9.14 18.55 -6.27
CA GLN A 17 9.05 18.24 -4.86
C GLN A 17 8.35 16.89 -4.77
N SER A 18 9.07 15.84 -4.37
CA SER A 18 8.46 14.52 -4.19
C SER A 18 7.45 14.61 -3.06
N THR A 19 6.21 14.28 -3.35
CA THR A 19 5.16 14.22 -2.34
C THR A 19 5.53 13.13 -1.33
N ASP A 20 5.49 13.47 -0.05
CA ASP A 20 5.69 12.50 1.02
C ASP A 20 4.35 11.84 1.36
N TYR A 21 4.29 10.53 1.22
CA TYR A 21 3.11 9.72 1.51
C TYR A 21 3.18 9.02 2.86
N SER A 22 4.18 9.32 3.68
CA SER A 22 4.32 8.73 5.02
C SER A 22 3.11 9.01 5.89
N GLY A 23 2.78 8.07 6.76
CA GLY A 23 1.71 8.20 7.73
C GLY A 23 0.73 7.05 7.72
N SER A 24 -0.39 7.27 8.39
CA SER A 24 -1.48 6.32 8.51
C SER A 24 -2.66 6.75 7.65
N TRP A 25 -3.15 5.83 6.85
CA TRP A 25 -4.25 6.02 5.91
C TRP A 25 -5.36 5.03 6.23
N VAL A 26 -6.60 5.46 6.21
CA VAL A 26 -7.75 4.64 6.63
C VAL A 26 -8.78 4.55 5.52
N SER A 27 -9.25 3.33 5.27
CA SER A 27 -10.44 3.02 4.49
C SER A 27 -11.45 2.36 5.41
N SER A 28 -12.65 2.91 5.52
CA SER A 28 -13.65 2.41 6.46
C SER A 28 -15.07 2.49 5.90
N GLY A 29 -15.92 1.61 6.39
CA GLY A 29 -17.36 1.58 6.17
C GLY A 29 -18.07 1.07 7.42
N ASP A 30 -19.37 0.85 7.33
CA ASP A 30 -20.19 0.45 8.50
C ASP A 30 -19.70 -0.85 9.15
N ASN A 31 -19.14 -1.76 8.36
CA ASN A 31 -18.80 -3.11 8.79
C ASN A 31 -17.31 -3.45 8.62
N PHE A 32 -16.45 -2.48 8.33
CA PHE A 32 -15.02 -2.71 8.20
C PHE A 32 -14.22 -1.43 8.47
N GLU A 33 -12.98 -1.63 8.84
CA GLU A 33 -11.95 -0.60 8.82
C GLU A 33 -10.62 -1.25 8.45
N ASN A 34 -9.94 -0.64 7.50
CA ASN A 34 -8.60 -1.00 7.09
C ASN A 34 -7.66 0.18 7.31
N THR A 35 -6.49 -0.08 7.83
CA THR A 35 -5.42 0.90 8.01
C THR A 35 -4.23 0.49 7.16
N LEU A 36 -3.76 1.39 6.31
CA LEU A 36 -2.50 1.32 5.61
C LEU A 36 -1.51 2.24 6.32
N SER A 37 -0.38 1.70 6.73
CA SER A 37 0.73 2.48 7.27
C SER A 37 1.86 2.54 6.25
N LEU A 38 2.38 3.75 6.01
CA LEU A 38 3.53 4.01 5.14
C LEU A 38 4.65 4.68 5.94
N GLU A 39 5.82 4.07 5.96
CA GLU A 39 7.02 4.59 6.60
C GLU A 39 8.11 4.81 5.55
N LYS A 40 8.57 6.05 5.40
CA LYS A 40 9.62 6.38 4.45
C LYS A 40 10.94 5.74 4.85
N ILE A 41 11.67 5.19 3.88
CA ILE A 41 12.99 4.63 4.13
C ILE A 41 14.05 5.73 3.95
N ASP A 42 14.81 5.99 5.00
CA ASP A 42 15.89 6.98 4.97
C ASP A 42 16.92 6.68 3.89
N GLY A 43 17.32 7.74 3.19
CA GLY A 43 18.30 7.66 2.10
C GLY A 43 17.78 7.02 0.81
N LYS A 44 16.53 6.58 0.75
CA LYS A 44 15.91 6.04 -0.46
C LYS A 44 14.75 6.95 -0.91
N PRO A 45 14.88 7.71 -2.00
CA PRO A 45 13.80 8.56 -2.49
C PRO A 45 12.58 7.71 -2.88
N ASN A 46 11.40 8.20 -2.53
CA ASN A 46 10.11 7.59 -2.90
C ASN A 46 9.94 6.11 -2.52
N THR A 47 10.71 5.63 -1.54
CA THR A 47 10.67 4.23 -1.09
C THR A 47 10.08 4.16 0.30
N TYR A 48 9.12 3.27 0.49
CA TYR A 48 8.36 3.14 1.73
C TYR A 48 8.29 1.69 2.17
N LYS A 49 8.34 1.48 3.48
CA LYS A 49 7.80 0.26 4.08
C LYS A 49 6.30 0.44 4.20
N PHE A 50 5.53 -0.62 3.97
CA PHE A 50 4.10 -0.59 4.19
C PHE A 50 3.62 -1.76 5.04
N SER A 51 2.49 -1.55 5.69
CA SER A 51 1.75 -2.59 6.38
C SER A 51 0.26 -2.33 6.31
N PHE A 52 -0.53 -3.39 6.32
CA PHE A 52 -1.97 -3.33 6.46
C PHE A 52 -2.42 -3.98 7.76
N ASN A 53 -3.43 -3.38 8.38
CA ASN A 53 -4.25 -3.98 9.43
C ASN A 53 -5.70 -3.69 9.10
N GLY A 54 -6.56 -4.67 9.30
CA GLY A 54 -7.96 -4.49 9.01
C GLY A 54 -8.85 -5.42 9.81
N TRP A 55 -10.12 -5.02 9.91
CA TRP A 55 -11.16 -5.87 10.46
C TRP A 55 -12.44 -5.73 9.65
N ARG A 56 -13.24 -6.78 9.69
CA ARG A 56 -14.58 -6.82 9.11
C ARG A 56 -15.54 -7.51 10.05
N LYS A 57 -16.75 -6.96 10.14
CA LYS A 57 -17.89 -7.60 10.80
C LYS A 57 -18.74 -8.36 9.80
N SER A 58 -19.20 -9.51 10.20
CA SER A 58 -20.19 -10.30 9.49
C SER A 58 -21.17 -10.89 10.49
N TYR A 59 -22.27 -11.45 10.03
CA TYR A 59 -23.23 -12.14 10.87
C TYR A 59 -23.27 -13.61 10.49
N ASP A 60 -23.22 -14.47 11.51
CA ASP A 60 -23.45 -15.89 11.31
C ASP A 60 -24.87 -16.12 10.82
N SER A 61 -25.01 -16.82 9.69
CA SER A 61 -26.31 -17.04 9.05
C SER A 61 -27.27 -17.93 9.84
N PHE A 62 -26.75 -18.71 10.79
CA PHE A 62 -27.56 -19.65 11.59
C PHE A 62 -27.93 -19.06 12.95
N THR A 63 -27.00 -18.35 13.57
CA THR A 63 -27.17 -17.83 14.95
C THR A 63 -27.52 -16.34 14.97
N ASN A 64 -27.36 -15.64 13.85
CA ASN A 64 -27.48 -14.19 13.73
C ASN A 64 -26.55 -13.42 14.70
N GLN A 65 -25.47 -14.05 15.13
CA GLN A 65 -24.46 -13.44 15.99
C GLN A 65 -23.44 -12.68 15.14
N GLU A 66 -23.00 -11.52 15.66
CA GLU A 66 -21.92 -10.75 15.06
C GLU A 66 -20.60 -11.51 15.20
N ILE A 67 -19.90 -11.69 14.09
CA ILE A 67 -18.55 -12.25 14.05
C ILE A 67 -17.61 -11.17 13.52
N LYS A 68 -16.50 -10.94 14.22
CA LYS A 68 -15.45 -10.02 13.80
C LYS A 68 -14.25 -10.81 13.29
N PHE A 69 -13.90 -10.57 12.03
CA PHE A 69 -12.68 -11.09 11.42
C PHE A 69 -11.61 -9.99 11.41
N SER A 70 -10.36 -10.37 11.59
CA SER A 70 -9.22 -9.46 11.45
C SER A 70 -8.15 -10.12 10.58
N GLY A 71 -7.42 -9.29 9.86
CA GLY A 71 -6.32 -9.71 9.01
C GLY A 71 -5.28 -8.59 8.86
N GLY A 72 -4.11 -8.92 8.34
CA GLY A 72 -3.07 -7.93 8.18
C GLY A 72 -1.87 -8.44 7.40
N MET A 73 -1.17 -7.50 6.78
CA MET A 73 0.17 -7.65 6.21
C MET A 73 1.13 -6.86 7.11
N ASN A 74 1.55 -7.43 8.23
CA ASN A 74 2.34 -6.74 9.26
C ASN A 74 3.41 -7.61 9.93
N ASN A 75 3.47 -8.88 9.57
CA ASN A 75 4.44 -9.81 10.17
C ASN A 75 5.82 -9.74 9.50
N GLU A 76 5.92 -9.10 8.35
CA GLU A 76 7.13 -8.95 7.54
C GLU A 76 7.32 -7.50 7.11
N VAL A 77 8.50 -7.20 6.58
CA VAL A 77 8.83 -5.89 6.02
C VAL A 77 8.51 -5.88 4.53
N PHE A 78 7.39 -5.23 4.18
CA PHE A 78 7.00 -5.03 2.78
C PHE A 78 7.52 -3.69 2.28
N ILE A 79 8.15 -3.66 1.11
CA ILE A 79 8.79 -2.46 0.55
C ILE A 79 8.19 -2.16 -0.82
N ILE A 80 7.88 -0.89 -1.06
CA ILE A 80 7.43 -0.37 -2.35
C ILE A 80 8.24 0.86 -2.75
N GLU A 81 8.40 1.07 -4.04
CA GLU A 81 8.94 2.29 -4.64
C GLU A 81 7.85 2.98 -5.44
N VAL A 82 7.58 4.24 -5.14
CA VAL A 82 6.57 5.05 -5.84
C VAL A 82 7.19 5.70 -7.06
N LYS A 83 6.65 5.41 -8.24
CA LYS A 83 7.00 6.02 -9.52
C LYS A 83 5.74 6.53 -10.21
N ASP A 84 5.75 7.76 -10.69
CA ASP A 84 4.62 8.36 -11.42
C ASP A 84 3.27 8.19 -10.70
N ASN A 85 3.28 8.38 -9.37
CA ASN A 85 2.13 8.21 -8.48
C ASN A 85 1.56 6.78 -8.44
N GLN A 86 2.38 5.79 -8.73
CA GLN A 86 2.00 4.39 -8.65
C GLN A 86 3.08 3.58 -7.93
N ALA A 87 2.67 2.51 -7.28
CA ALA A 87 3.57 1.48 -6.77
C ALA A 87 2.91 0.11 -6.89
N MET A 88 3.72 -0.92 -6.96
CA MET A 88 3.27 -2.31 -6.91
C MET A 88 4.18 -3.10 -6.00
N TYR A 89 3.58 -3.89 -5.14
CA TYR A 89 4.22 -4.98 -4.43
C TYR A 89 3.79 -6.30 -5.05
N SER A 90 4.72 -7.21 -5.21
CA SER A 90 4.44 -8.60 -5.55
C SER A 90 5.22 -9.49 -4.59
N ASP A 91 4.54 -10.42 -3.96
CA ASP A 91 5.18 -11.42 -3.14
C ASP A 91 6.14 -12.24 -4.01
N ASP A 92 7.36 -12.44 -3.53
CA ASP A 92 8.41 -13.19 -4.24
C ASP A 92 8.27 -14.72 -4.08
N GLY A 93 7.28 -15.15 -3.28
CA GLY A 93 7.04 -16.55 -2.98
C GLY A 93 8.14 -17.18 -2.11
N ARG A 94 8.77 -16.36 -1.23
CA ARG A 94 9.76 -16.83 -0.29
C ARG A 94 9.25 -18.02 0.50
N GLU A 95 10.10 -19.02 0.64
CA GLU A 95 9.88 -20.12 1.57
C GLU A 95 10.10 -19.61 3.01
N PHE A 96 9.25 -20.01 3.93
CA PHE A 96 9.52 -19.82 5.34
C PHE A 96 10.70 -20.69 5.78
N GLU A 97 11.39 -20.31 6.87
CA GLU A 97 12.55 -21.01 7.41
C GLU A 97 12.32 -22.51 7.66
N GLU A 98 11.08 -22.95 7.72
CA GLU A 98 10.66 -24.37 7.91
C GLU A 98 10.37 -25.13 6.60
N GLY A 99 10.68 -24.54 5.43
CA GLY A 99 10.41 -25.20 4.12
C GLY A 99 8.95 -25.20 3.70
N TRP A 100 8.11 -24.39 4.34
CA TRP A 100 6.73 -24.18 3.95
C TRP A 100 6.63 -23.03 2.96
N SER A 101 6.17 -23.29 1.76
CA SER A 101 5.78 -22.24 0.82
C SER A 101 4.35 -21.78 1.11
N LEU A 102 4.10 -20.47 1.11
CA LEU A 102 2.74 -19.90 1.15
C LEU A 102 1.94 -20.27 -0.11
N TYR A 103 2.62 -20.66 -1.16
CA TYR A 103 2.04 -20.92 -2.47
C TYR A 103 2.37 -22.33 -2.93
N HIS A 104 1.38 -23.00 -3.49
CA HIS A 104 1.60 -24.22 -4.26
C HIS A 104 2.06 -23.86 -5.67
N GLU A 105 2.71 -24.82 -6.34
CA GLU A 105 3.15 -24.64 -7.72
C GLU A 105 1.97 -24.28 -8.62
N GLY A 106 2.07 -23.13 -9.33
CA GLY A 106 1.01 -22.62 -10.23
C GLY A 106 -0.01 -21.69 -9.59
N GLU A 107 0.04 -21.44 -8.27
CA GLU A 107 -0.84 -20.47 -7.64
C GLU A 107 -0.40 -19.01 -7.95
N GLU A 108 -1.38 -18.14 -8.12
CA GLU A 108 -1.13 -16.70 -8.28
C GLU A 108 -0.61 -16.10 -6.97
N ARG A 109 0.46 -15.32 -7.07
CA ARG A 109 1.07 -14.64 -5.93
C ARG A 109 0.28 -13.39 -5.56
N CYS A 110 0.28 -13.06 -4.28
CA CYS A 110 -0.31 -11.81 -3.80
C CYS A 110 0.37 -10.61 -4.47
N LYS A 111 -0.45 -9.73 -5.04
CA LYS A 111 -0.02 -8.43 -5.58
C LYS A 111 -0.83 -7.33 -4.96
N VAL A 112 -0.18 -6.24 -4.64
CA VAL A 112 -0.81 -5.02 -4.12
C VAL A 112 -0.43 -3.87 -5.02
N TYR A 113 -1.44 -3.20 -5.57
CA TYR A 113 -1.30 -2.03 -6.42
C TYR A 113 -1.71 -0.79 -5.64
N PHE A 114 -0.92 0.26 -5.75
CA PHE A 114 -1.16 1.55 -5.14
C PHE A 114 -1.24 2.62 -6.23
N GLU A 115 -2.26 3.43 -6.18
CA GLU A 115 -2.40 4.65 -6.98
C GLU A 115 -2.51 5.84 -6.03
N TYR A 116 -1.54 6.74 -6.10
CA TYR A 116 -1.41 7.87 -5.20
C TYR A 116 -2.05 9.11 -5.81
N ASN A 117 -3.01 9.66 -5.10
CA ASN A 117 -3.62 10.96 -5.37
C ASN A 117 -3.30 11.92 -4.24
N LYS A 118 -3.56 13.21 -4.46
CA LYS A 118 -3.28 14.24 -3.46
C LYS A 118 -4.00 13.99 -2.12
N ASP A 119 -5.23 13.50 -2.18
CA ASP A 119 -6.13 13.43 -1.05
C ASP A 119 -6.41 11.98 -0.60
N PHE A 120 -6.05 10.99 -1.40
CA PHE A 120 -6.28 9.57 -1.11
C PHE A 120 -5.26 8.66 -1.79
N ILE A 121 -5.15 7.45 -1.27
CA ILE A 121 -4.43 6.34 -1.91
C ILE A 121 -5.46 5.27 -2.27
N LYS A 122 -5.54 4.92 -3.55
CA LYS A 122 -6.34 3.80 -3.99
C LYS A 122 -5.51 2.52 -3.96
N VAL A 123 -6.05 1.49 -3.33
CA VAL A 123 -5.41 0.18 -3.21
C VAL A 123 -6.27 -0.86 -3.92
N LYS A 124 -5.62 -1.72 -4.68
CA LYS A 124 -6.20 -2.94 -5.25
C LYS A 124 -5.30 -4.12 -4.93
N THR A 125 -5.90 -5.23 -4.52
CA THR A 125 -5.18 -6.47 -4.22
C THR A 125 -5.60 -7.59 -5.16
N GLU A 126 -4.67 -8.47 -5.51
CA GLU A 126 -4.92 -9.66 -6.30
C GLU A 126 -4.28 -10.85 -5.58
N ALA A 127 -5.02 -11.95 -5.44
CA ALA A 127 -4.59 -13.19 -4.80
C ALA A 127 -4.07 -13.06 -3.34
N CYS A 128 -4.37 -11.95 -2.63
CA CYS A 128 -3.87 -11.69 -1.28
C CYS A 128 -4.79 -12.21 -0.17
N SER A 129 -6.07 -12.42 -0.44
CA SER A 129 -7.09 -12.69 0.58
C SER A 129 -6.89 -13.99 1.34
N LEU A 130 -6.31 -15.00 0.71
CA LEU A 130 -6.06 -16.30 1.33
C LEU A 130 -4.90 -16.26 2.33
N ILE A 131 -3.94 -15.35 2.11
CA ILE A 131 -2.67 -15.33 2.84
C ILE A 131 -2.67 -14.26 3.91
N TYR A 132 -3.09 -13.05 3.56
CA TYR A 132 -2.99 -11.88 4.42
C TYR A 132 -4.34 -11.35 4.92
N GLY A 133 -5.43 -11.63 4.20
CA GLY A 133 -6.74 -11.08 4.51
C GLY A 133 -7.49 -11.80 5.63
N GLY A 134 -7.07 -13.00 6.00
CA GLY A 134 -7.92 -13.86 6.84
C GLY A 134 -9.29 -14.09 6.19
N PHE A 135 -10.21 -14.76 6.88
CA PHE A 135 -11.54 -15.01 6.33
C PHE A 135 -12.32 -13.71 6.10
N GLY A 136 -12.32 -13.22 4.85
CA GLY A 136 -13.18 -12.13 4.39
C GLY A 136 -12.67 -10.71 4.62
N VAL A 137 -11.42 -10.50 5.05
CA VAL A 137 -10.80 -9.17 5.06
C VAL A 137 -10.18 -8.90 3.69
N SER A 138 -10.57 -7.80 3.06
CA SER A 138 -9.97 -7.28 1.82
C SER A 138 -9.35 -5.92 2.11
N PHE A 139 -8.20 -5.65 1.53
CA PHE A 139 -7.53 -4.36 1.64
C PHE A 139 -7.84 -3.42 0.47
N ASP A 140 -8.68 -3.83 -0.46
CA ASP A 140 -9.13 -2.97 -1.56
C ASP A 140 -9.88 -1.76 -1.04
N GLY A 141 -9.64 -0.59 -1.64
CA GLY A 141 -10.39 0.61 -1.29
C GLY A 141 -9.61 1.90 -1.51
N GLU A 142 -10.28 2.98 -1.16
CA GLU A 142 -9.69 4.31 -1.09
C GLU A 142 -9.36 4.63 0.36
N TYR A 143 -8.14 5.03 0.59
CA TYR A 143 -7.58 5.32 1.91
C TYR A 143 -7.33 6.81 2.05
N ILE A 144 -7.89 7.41 3.09
CA ILE A 144 -7.74 8.84 3.40
C ILE A 144 -6.75 8.97 4.55
N GLN A 145 -5.87 9.96 4.48
CA GLN A 145 -4.87 10.19 5.50
C GLN A 145 -5.53 10.54 6.85
N LYS A 146 -5.16 9.79 7.88
CA LYS A 146 -5.61 10.07 9.24
C LYS A 146 -4.83 11.30 9.78
N LYS A 147 -5.56 12.35 10.06
CA LYS A 147 -5.00 13.59 10.65
C LYS A 147 -4.74 13.41 12.13
#